data_6d4e259aaf606ff22c8b535e67315aae
#
_entry.id   6d4e259aaf606ff22c8b535e67315aae
#
_cell.length_a   1.000
_cell.length_b   1.000
_cell.length_c   1.000
_cell.angle_alpha   90.00
_cell.angle_beta   90.00
_cell.angle_gamma   90.00
#
_symmetry.space_group_name_H-M   'P 1'
#
loop_
_entity.id
_entity.type
_entity.pdbx_description
1 polymer ?
#
loop_
_entity_poly.entity_id
_entity_poly.type
_entity_poly.pdbx_seq_one_letter_code
_entity_poly.pdbx_strand_id
1 'polypeptide(L)'
;MNKYDVVIAGGGTAGCACAYIAAKYGLKVLLIEKNSFLGGSITSSLVIPAMKTSKNAINTEFFETLYNKLAVLEGAITYSDGNKGWFNPELTKIVLDDMLISAGVKIIFEANIRKIEEKLSSYIVTIEDDNLTPLDKELLLSIEAKYVIDATGDAKICQKLNCEFLTASNGKNSQPVNLRFIMSDVNTTEFSKWIMELDKDRDVTTSCTIDGKIYLSTAYTWDSNKNWALKPVFKAAIENGDITEADSNYFQIFSVAGTPDSIAFNCPRLLDTSSNPYIEGRRSILRLSKFCKKYFTGFKNAYISSIANTLGIRVSNRVKGKYIYTQDDLKEGKKFDNPVVISNYPIDIHSDKKDSSTLEKVYKEYQLPIEALMVKDRLFVAGRCISADFEAQAALRIIPSCFSMGEGLAKYLVKIISNSMDIL
;
A
#
# COMPACT_ATOMS: atom_id res chain seq x y z
N MET A 1 -13.69 7.41 31.16
CA MET A 1 -13.56 7.21 29.70
C MET A 1 -12.32 7.94 29.21
N ASN A 2 -11.42 7.25 28.53
CA ASN A 2 -10.21 7.86 28.01
C ASN A 2 -10.55 8.77 26.82
N LYS A 3 -9.91 9.96 26.79
CA LYS A 3 -10.10 10.94 25.71
C LYS A 3 -8.87 11.03 24.84
N TYR A 4 -9.08 11.08 23.53
CA TYR A 4 -8.07 11.28 22.50
C TYR A 4 -8.48 12.41 21.56
N ASP A 5 -7.48 13.16 21.07
CA ASP A 5 -7.72 14.14 20.03
C ASP A 5 -8.07 13.43 18.72
N VAL A 6 -7.34 12.34 18.42
CA VAL A 6 -7.52 11.58 17.19
C VAL A 6 -7.52 10.08 17.48
N VAL A 7 -8.55 9.37 16.99
CA VAL A 7 -8.57 7.91 16.90
C VAL A 7 -8.47 7.50 15.44
N ILE A 8 -7.48 6.67 15.12
CA ILE A 8 -7.20 6.19 13.77
C ILE A 8 -7.51 4.70 13.70
N ALA A 9 -8.41 4.32 12.81
CA ALA A 9 -8.74 2.93 12.52
C ALA A 9 -7.93 2.46 11.32
N GLY A 10 -7.01 1.52 11.55
CA GLY A 10 -6.12 0.92 10.55
C GLY A 10 -4.71 1.50 10.55
N GLY A 11 -3.75 0.66 10.93
CA GLY A 11 -2.30 0.93 10.92
C GLY A 11 -1.64 0.64 9.56
N GLY A 12 -2.33 0.93 8.45
CA GLY A 12 -1.78 0.86 7.11
C GLY A 12 -0.89 2.07 6.78
N THR A 13 -0.48 2.19 5.50
CA THR A 13 0.39 3.27 5.02
C THR A 13 -0.07 4.66 5.45
N ALA A 14 -1.30 5.02 5.12
CA ALA A 14 -1.84 6.34 5.46
C ALA A 14 -2.10 6.51 6.97
N GLY A 15 -2.58 5.46 7.65
CA GLY A 15 -2.84 5.50 9.09
C GLY A 15 -1.58 5.67 9.92
N CYS A 16 -0.48 4.98 9.58
CA CYS A 16 0.81 5.14 10.26
C CYS A 16 1.37 6.55 10.09
N ALA A 17 1.33 7.10 8.86
CA ALA A 17 1.79 8.46 8.60
C ALA A 17 0.97 9.50 9.37
N CYS A 18 -0.36 9.35 9.38
CA CYS A 18 -1.26 10.23 10.13
C CYS A 18 -0.99 10.14 11.65
N ALA A 19 -0.87 8.92 12.20
CA ALA A 19 -0.62 8.72 13.62
C ALA A 19 0.71 9.33 14.08
N TYR A 20 1.78 9.03 13.34
CA TYR A 20 3.12 9.52 13.65
C TYR A 20 3.18 11.05 13.66
N ILE A 21 2.73 11.68 12.59
CA ILE A 21 2.79 13.14 12.43
C ILE A 21 1.86 13.83 13.44
N ALA A 22 0.65 13.35 13.63
CA ALA A 22 -0.28 13.94 14.60
C ALA A 22 0.29 13.90 16.03
N ALA A 23 0.85 12.75 16.45
CA ALA A 23 1.46 12.61 17.77
C ALA A 23 2.75 13.42 17.90
N LYS A 24 3.62 13.42 16.90
CA LYS A 24 4.86 14.21 16.86
C LYS A 24 4.60 15.70 17.07
N TYR A 25 3.48 16.20 16.55
CA TYR A 25 3.04 17.60 16.70
C TYR A 25 2.07 17.82 17.88
N GLY A 26 2.07 16.93 18.86
CA GLY A 26 1.49 17.12 20.20
C GLY A 26 0.04 16.67 20.36
N LEU A 27 -0.59 16.04 19.37
CA LEU A 27 -1.93 15.49 19.56
C LEU A 27 -1.89 14.15 20.31
N LYS A 28 -2.89 13.89 21.13
CA LYS A 28 -3.09 12.61 21.79
C LYS A 28 -3.75 11.63 20.82
N VAL A 29 -2.98 10.65 20.34
CA VAL A 29 -3.38 9.73 19.28
C VAL A 29 -3.53 8.30 19.78
N LEU A 30 -4.62 7.65 19.34
CA LEU A 30 -4.83 6.20 19.46
C LEU A 30 -4.92 5.60 18.05
N LEU A 31 -4.12 4.59 17.78
CA LEU A 31 -4.15 3.78 16.56
C LEU A 31 -4.67 2.38 16.88
N ILE A 32 -5.67 1.92 16.15
CA ILE A 32 -6.28 0.60 16.29
C ILE A 32 -6.01 -0.19 15.01
N GLU A 33 -5.30 -1.30 15.13
CA GLU A 33 -4.94 -2.18 14.00
C GLU A 33 -5.44 -3.61 14.25
N LYS A 34 -6.05 -4.20 13.24
CA LYS A 34 -6.60 -5.57 13.28
C LYS A 34 -5.54 -6.68 13.22
N ASN A 35 -4.36 -6.37 12.68
CA ASN A 35 -3.24 -7.30 12.64
C ASN A 35 -2.34 -7.09 13.87
N SER A 36 -1.38 -7.99 14.07
CA SER A 36 -0.35 -7.89 15.11
C SER A 36 0.87 -7.04 14.69
N PHE A 37 0.79 -6.32 13.58
CA PHE A 37 1.86 -5.47 13.04
C PHE A 37 1.32 -4.34 12.15
N LEU A 38 2.11 -3.29 12.00
CA LEU A 38 1.82 -2.10 11.21
C LEU A 38 2.23 -2.23 9.74
N GLY A 39 1.88 -1.20 8.94
CA GLY A 39 2.30 -1.04 7.54
C GLY A 39 1.24 -1.43 6.51
N GLY A 40 0.24 -2.22 6.88
CA GLY A 40 -0.85 -2.63 5.98
C GLY A 40 -0.31 -3.29 4.70
N SER A 41 -0.59 -2.74 3.52
CA SER A 41 -0.22 -3.37 2.25
C SER A 41 1.30 -3.54 2.06
N ILE A 42 2.14 -2.67 2.63
CA ILE A 42 3.60 -2.77 2.48
C ILE A 42 4.19 -3.95 3.26
N THR A 43 3.54 -4.35 4.35
CA THR A 43 3.97 -5.47 5.21
C THR A 43 3.09 -6.70 5.04
N SER A 44 1.76 -6.57 5.21
CA SER A 44 0.86 -7.72 5.18
C SER A 44 0.60 -8.28 3.79
N SER A 45 0.63 -7.43 2.74
CA SER A 45 0.42 -7.84 1.35
C SER A 45 1.71 -7.85 0.52
N LEU A 46 2.88 -7.61 1.13
CA LEU A 46 4.21 -7.61 0.51
C LEU A 46 4.25 -6.71 -0.75
N VAL A 47 3.67 -5.51 -0.67
CA VAL A 47 3.71 -4.53 -1.78
C VAL A 47 5.06 -3.84 -1.79
N ILE A 48 5.99 -4.38 -2.56
CA ILE A 48 7.36 -3.90 -2.74
C ILE A 48 7.58 -3.71 -4.25
N PRO A 49 8.24 -2.66 -4.68
CA PRO A 49 8.69 -1.43 -3.99
C PRO A 49 7.59 -0.36 -3.91
N ALA A 50 7.82 0.71 -3.14
CA ALA A 50 7.06 1.94 -3.28
C ALA A 50 7.40 2.61 -4.61
N MET A 51 6.38 3.09 -5.30
CA MET A 51 6.55 3.66 -6.63
C MET A 51 7.08 5.10 -6.55
N LYS A 52 7.80 5.53 -7.60
CA LYS A 52 8.28 6.90 -7.71
C LYS A 52 7.12 7.87 -7.98
N THR A 53 7.19 9.04 -7.42
CA THR A 53 6.23 10.13 -7.62
C THR A 53 6.94 11.43 -8.00
N SER A 54 6.22 12.55 -8.03
CA SER A 54 6.76 13.87 -8.40
C SER A 54 7.95 14.28 -7.52
N LYS A 55 8.88 15.01 -8.13
CA LYS A 55 9.97 15.70 -7.42
C LYS A 55 9.45 16.83 -6.52
N ASN A 56 8.27 17.36 -6.83
CA ASN A 56 7.59 18.40 -6.05
C ASN A 56 6.59 17.83 -5.03
N ALA A 57 6.70 16.51 -4.70
CA ALA A 57 5.85 15.89 -3.69
C ALA A 57 5.93 16.64 -2.36
N ILE A 58 4.79 16.79 -1.72
CA ILE A 58 4.64 17.43 -0.40
C ILE A 58 4.34 16.37 0.65
N ASN A 59 4.42 16.74 1.93
CA ASN A 59 4.15 15.83 3.04
C ASN A 59 4.98 14.55 2.95
N THR A 60 6.29 14.71 2.88
CA THR A 60 7.27 13.63 2.70
C THR A 60 8.07 13.31 3.96
N GLU A 61 7.82 14.02 5.06
CA GLU A 61 8.56 13.91 6.33
C GLU A 61 8.49 12.48 6.90
N PHE A 62 7.30 11.90 6.90
CA PHE A 62 7.12 10.53 7.38
C PHE A 62 7.90 9.52 6.51
N PHE A 63 7.77 9.63 5.19
CA PHE A 63 8.45 8.73 4.27
C PHE A 63 9.97 8.84 4.36
N GLU A 64 10.51 10.06 4.41
CA GLU A 64 11.95 10.28 4.56
C GLU A 64 12.46 9.77 5.90
N THR A 65 11.70 9.94 6.98
CA THR A 65 12.06 9.40 8.30
C THR A 65 12.09 7.87 8.30
N LEU A 66 11.06 7.25 7.73
CA LEU A 66 10.97 5.78 7.58
C LEU A 66 12.14 5.25 6.73
N TYR A 67 12.38 5.88 5.57
CA TYR A 67 13.47 5.50 4.68
C TYR A 67 14.83 5.56 5.39
N ASN A 68 15.14 6.69 6.06
CA ASN A 68 16.42 6.88 6.71
C ASN A 68 16.65 5.86 7.84
N LYS A 69 15.62 5.56 8.63
CA LYS A 69 15.71 4.52 9.68
C LYS A 69 15.92 3.13 9.09
N LEU A 70 15.21 2.80 8.00
CA LEU A 70 15.40 1.53 7.31
C LEU A 70 16.79 1.44 6.66
N ALA A 71 17.30 2.52 6.07
CA ALA A 71 18.63 2.55 5.45
C ALA A 71 19.75 2.25 6.44
N VAL A 72 19.63 2.74 7.69
CA VAL A 72 20.61 2.42 8.77
C VAL A 72 20.63 0.91 9.08
N LEU A 73 19.51 0.23 8.87
CA LEU A 73 19.39 -1.23 9.06
C LEU A 73 19.63 -2.01 7.75
N GLU A 74 20.18 -1.38 6.72
CA GLU A 74 20.27 -1.91 5.35
C GLU A 74 18.93 -2.36 4.76
N GLY A 75 17.83 -1.98 5.39
CA GLY A 75 16.44 -2.37 5.02
C GLY A 75 15.80 -1.48 3.97
N ALA A 76 16.50 -0.47 3.44
CA ALA A 76 16.06 0.34 2.32
C ALA A 76 17.25 0.74 1.44
N ILE A 77 16.99 0.89 0.15
CA ILE A 77 17.99 1.34 -0.83
C ILE A 77 17.37 2.41 -1.74
N THR A 78 18.24 3.26 -2.31
CA THR A 78 17.92 4.10 -3.46
C THR A 78 18.33 3.37 -4.73
N TYR A 79 17.36 3.08 -5.59
CA TYR A 79 17.61 2.43 -6.86
C TYR A 79 18.24 3.40 -7.88
N SER A 80 18.83 2.87 -8.96
CA SER A 80 19.61 3.65 -9.96
C SER A 80 18.82 4.80 -10.62
N ASP A 81 17.49 4.71 -10.66
CA ASP A 81 16.61 5.77 -11.15
C ASP A 81 16.26 6.84 -10.10
N GLY A 82 16.86 6.75 -8.89
CA GLY A 82 16.61 7.62 -7.76
C GLY A 82 15.35 7.25 -6.95
N ASN A 83 14.75 6.09 -7.18
CA ASN A 83 13.62 5.61 -6.38
C ASN A 83 14.11 5.11 -5.01
N LYS A 84 13.69 5.77 -3.94
CA LYS A 84 13.95 5.40 -2.54
C LYS A 84 12.98 4.32 -2.01
N GLY A 85 12.08 3.82 -2.83
CA GLY A 85 10.99 2.97 -2.40
C GLY A 85 11.32 1.47 -2.30
N TRP A 86 12.56 1.05 -2.45
CA TRP A 86 12.97 -0.34 -2.31
C TRP A 86 13.29 -0.63 -0.84
N PHE A 87 12.48 -1.45 -0.19
CA PHE A 87 12.55 -1.68 1.25
C PHE A 87 12.32 -3.15 1.63
N ASN A 88 12.69 -3.47 2.87
CA ASN A 88 12.46 -4.77 3.50
C ASN A 88 11.16 -4.74 4.31
N PRO A 89 10.16 -5.58 4.01
CA PRO A 89 8.87 -5.55 4.70
C PRO A 89 8.97 -5.96 6.17
N GLU A 90 9.87 -6.86 6.55
CA GLU A 90 10.01 -7.30 7.94
C GLU A 90 10.67 -6.21 8.81
N LEU A 91 11.75 -5.60 8.33
CA LEU A 91 12.36 -4.45 9.02
C LEU A 91 11.41 -3.25 9.09
N THR A 92 10.53 -3.11 8.08
CA THR A 92 9.51 -2.04 8.08
C THR A 92 8.54 -2.18 9.26
N LYS A 93 8.14 -3.39 9.66
CA LYS A 93 7.28 -3.61 10.84
C LYS A 93 7.96 -3.03 12.10
N ILE A 94 9.21 -3.42 12.34
CA ILE A 94 10.00 -2.99 13.51
C ILE A 94 10.17 -1.47 13.54
N VAL A 95 10.57 -0.89 12.40
CA VAL A 95 10.80 0.56 12.32
C VAL A 95 9.52 1.36 12.50
N LEU A 96 8.39 0.88 12.00
CA LEU A 96 7.09 1.53 12.22
C LEU A 96 6.67 1.50 13.67
N ASP A 97 6.85 0.37 14.36
CA ASP A 97 6.55 0.26 15.80
C ASP A 97 7.38 1.26 16.59
N ASP A 98 8.71 1.30 16.38
CA ASP A 98 9.61 2.23 17.05
C ASP A 98 9.28 3.70 16.76
N MET A 99 8.97 4.03 15.51
CA MET A 99 8.62 5.39 15.12
C MET A 99 7.35 5.87 15.83
N LEU A 100 6.29 5.06 15.80
CA LEU A 100 5.00 5.47 16.36
C LEU A 100 5.04 5.53 17.90
N ILE A 101 5.66 4.55 18.55
CA ILE A 101 5.83 4.54 20.02
C ILE A 101 6.67 5.72 20.46
N SER A 102 7.79 5.99 19.78
CA SER A 102 8.68 7.14 20.12
C SER A 102 7.99 8.50 19.93
N ALA A 103 7.02 8.57 19.01
CA ALA A 103 6.19 9.79 18.83
C ALA A 103 5.08 9.93 19.89
N GLY A 104 4.85 8.92 20.73
CA GLY A 104 3.80 8.93 21.76
C GLY A 104 2.45 8.39 21.31
N VAL A 105 2.39 7.67 20.17
CA VAL A 105 1.15 7.02 19.72
C VAL A 105 0.81 5.86 20.64
N LYS A 106 -0.42 5.81 21.16
CA LYS A 106 -0.96 4.58 21.76
C LYS A 106 -1.42 3.67 20.63
N ILE A 107 -0.94 2.43 20.62
CA ILE A 107 -1.29 1.42 19.62
C ILE A 107 -2.04 0.28 20.31
N ILE A 108 -3.10 -0.21 19.65
CA ILE A 108 -3.79 -1.45 20.02
C ILE A 108 -3.79 -2.35 18.79
N PHE A 109 -3.10 -3.48 18.90
CA PHE A 109 -3.07 -4.52 17.88
C PHE A 109 -4.20 -5.53 18.07
N GLU A 110 -4.45 -6.33 17.04
CA GLU A 110 -5.43 -7.43 17.03
C GLU A 110 -6.84 -6.99 17.43
N ALA A 111 -7.15 -5.71 17.20
CA ALA A 111 -8.36 -5.07 17.65
C ALA A 111 -9.18 -4.47 16.50
N ASN A 112 -10.49 -4.47 16.68
CA ASN A 112 -11.44 -3.85 15.78
C ASN A 112 -12.33 -2.85 16.51
N ILE A 113 -12.79 -1.83 15.80
CA ILE A 113 -13.85 -0.96 16.30
C ILE A 113 -15.18 -1.70 16.13
N ARG A 114 -15.77 -2.14 17.24
CA ARG A 114 -17.06 -2.82 17.27
C ARG A 114 -18.20 -1.85 16.97
N LYS A 115 -18.22 -0.72 17.68
CA LYS A 115 -19.26 0.30 17.59
C LYS A 115 -18.63 1.69 17.57
N ILE A 116 -19.26 2.60 16.87
CA ILE A 116 -18.94 4.02 16.88
C ILE A 116 -20.24 4.82 16.91
N GLU A 117 -20.33 5.79 17.80
CA GLU A 117 -21.48 6.66 17.97
C GLU A 117 -21.07 8.11 17.84
N GLU A 118 -21.73 8.82 16.95
CA GLU A 118 -21.54 10.26 16.77
C GLU A 118 -22.22 11.03 17.91
N LYS A 119 -21.52 11.98 18.50
CA LYS A 119 -21.99 12.94 19.50
C LYS A 119 -21.86 14.35 18.92
N LEU A 120 -22.40 15.36 19.60
CA LEU A 120 -22.38 16.75 19.12
C LEU A 120 -20.95 17.26 18.80
N SER A 121 -19.96 16.86 19.60
CA SER A 121 -18.58 17.39 19.47
C SER A 121 -17.49 16.31 19.45
N SER A 122 -17.87 15.03 19.47
CA SER A 122 -16.94 13.89 19.52
C SER A 122 -17.58 12.62 19.00
N TYR A 123 -16.82 11.53 19.02
CA TYR A 123 -17.28 10.17 18.80
C TYR A 123 -17.03 9.32 20.03
N ILE A 124 -17.94 8.41 20.34
CA ILE A 124 -17.70 7.34 21.30
C ILE A 124 -17.34 6.08 20.53
N VAL A 125 -16.13 5.60 20.72
CA VAL A 125 -15.58 4.43 20.03
C VAL A 125 -15.51 3.27 21.01
N THR A 126 -16.15 2.15 20.68
CA THR A 126 -16.07 0.89 21.42
C THR A 126 -15.19 -0.09 20.66
N ILE A 127 -14.16 -0.59 21.31
CA ILE A 127 -13.19 -1.53 20.75
C ILE A 127 -13.63 -2.96 21.11
N GLU A 128 -13.42 -3.89 20.19
CA GLU A 128 -13.52 -5.32 20.40
C GLU A 128 -12.11 -5.91 20.28
N ASP A 129 -11.66 -6.48 21.40
CA ASP A 129 -10.39 -7.17 21.49
C ASP A 129 -10.56 -8.35 22.48
N ASP A 130 -10.43 -9.55 21.97
CA ASP A 130 -10.57 -10.77 22.75
C ASP A 130 -9.36 -11.04 23.67
N ASN A 131 -8.23 -10.39 23.38
CA ASN A 131 -6.96 -10.58 24.08
C ASN A 131 -6.70 -9.54 25.18
N LEU A 132 -7.57 -8.51 25.31
CA LEU A 132 -7.43 -7.52 26.36
C LEU A 132 -7.60 -8.16 27.75
N THR A 133 -6.69 -7.81 28.67
CA THR A 133 -6.87 -8.16 30.07
C THR A 133 -8.16 -7.55 30.63
N PRO A 134 -8.77 -8.09 31.71
CA PRO A 134 -9.96 -7.50 32.30
C PRO A 134 -9.79 -6.02 32.66
N LEU A 135 -8.60 -5.62 33.13
CA LEU A 135 -8.28 -4.23 33.46
C LEU A 135 -8.21 -3.34 32.20
N ASP A 136 -7.59 -3.83 31.13
CA ASP A 136 -7.53 -3.12 29.85
C ASP A 136 -8.91 -3.03 29.18
N LYS A 137 -9.73 -4.08 29.32
CA LYS A 137 -11.13 -4.08 28.87
C LYS A 137 -11.92 -2.95 29.52
N GLU A 138 -11.77 -2.73 30.81
CA GLU A 138 -12.49 -1.67 31.53
C GLU A 138 -12.02 -0.28 31.11
N LEU A 139 -10.72 -0.12 30.80
CA LEU A 139 -10.11 1.15 30.40
C LEU A 139 -10.32 1.50 28.91
N LEU A 140 -10.45 0.51 28.04
CA LEU A 140 -10.46 0.68 26.58
C LEU A 140 -11.81 0.38 25.92
N LEU A 141 -12.79 -0.16 26.65
CA LEU A 141 -14.11 -0.52 26.13
C LEU A 141 -14.89 0.66 25.56
N SER A 142 -14.62 1.88 26.02
CA SER A 142 -15.29 3.08 25.53
C SER A 142 -14.35 4.28 25.57
N ILE A 143 -14.06 4.85 24.41
CA ILE A 143 -13.09 5.92 24.18
C ILE A 143 -13.84 7.11 23.58
N GLU A 144 -13.56 8.30 24.09
CA GLU A 144 -14.01 9.54 23.45
C GLU A 144 -12.93 10.06 22.50
N ALA A 145 -13.30 10.24 21.21
CA ALA A 145 -12.43 10.75 20.17
C ALA A 145 -12.97 12.09 19.64
N LYS A 146 -12.17 13.13 19.65
CA LYS A 146 -12.53 14.42 19.04
C LYS A 146 -12.65 14.31 17.53
N TYR A 147 -11.73 13.58 16.90
CA TYR A 147 -11.70 13.26 15.48
C TYR A 147 -11.48 11.76 15.26
N VAL A 148 -12.07 11.21 14.20
CA VAL A 148 -11.90 9.81 13.79
C VAL A 148 -11.41 9.76 12.35
N ILE A 149 -10.39 8.93 12.11
CA ILE A 149 -9.81 8.70 10.79
C ILE A 149 -10.07 7.24 10.39
N ASP A 150 -10.79 7.04 9.31
CA ASP A 150 -10.94 5.73 8.70
C ASP A 150 -9.80 5.47 7.70
N ALA A 151 -8.76 4.80 8.15
CA ALA A 151 -7.62 4.34 7.35
C ALA A 151 -7.65 2.82 7.12
N THR A 152 -8.81 2.18 7.27
CA THR A 152 -8.96 0.72 7.13
C THR A 152 -8.79 0.23 5.71
N GLY A 153 -8.75 1.13 4.74
CA GLY A 153 -8.63 0.85 3.30
C GLY A 153 -9.94 0.37 2.67
N ASP A 154 -10.87 -0.18 3.45
CA ASP A 154 -12.20 -0.63 3.01
C ASP A 154 -13.34 0.26 3.54
N ALA A 155 -12.99 1.38 4.19
CA ALA A 155 -13.92 2.33 4.80
C ALA A 155 -14.88 1.68 5.82
N LYS A 156 -14.33 0.83 6.71
CA LYS A 156 -15.12 0.07 7.68
C LYS A 156 -15.81 0.95 8.73
N ILE A 157 -15.21 2.08 9.08
CA ILE A 157 -15.79 3.04 10.03
C ILE A 157 -16.91 3.82 9.36
N CYS A 158 -16.68 4.26 8.12
CA CYS A 158 -17.70 4.92 7.32
C CYS A 158 -18.92 4.03 7.08
N GLN A 159 -18.74 2.71 6.90
CA GLN A 159 -19.85 1.74 6.82
C GLN A 159 -20.65 1.72 8.12
N LYS A 160 -19.99 1.69 9.29
CA LYS A 160 -20.67 1.69 10.60
C LYS A 160 -21.43 2.99 10.90
N LEU A 161 -21.02 4.10 10.28
CA LEU A 161 -21.67 5.41 10.39
C LEU A 161 -22.64 5.71 9.25
N ASN A 162 -22.98 4.69 8.43
CA ASN A 162 -23.90 4.80 7.29
C ASN A 162 -23.56 5.97 6.36
N CYS A 163 -22.26 6.19 6.08
CA CYS A 163 -21.81 7.18 5.12
C CYS A 163 -22.18 6.76 3.69
N GLU A 164 -22.28 7.73 2.79
CA GLU A 164 -22.50 7.46 1.37
C GLU A 164 -21.21 6.95 0.72
N PHE A 165 -21.39 6.05 -0.25
CA PHE A 165 -20.30 5.49 -1.03
C PHE A 165 -20.46 5.83 -2.51
N LEU A 166 -19.35 5.99 -3.20
CA LEU A 166 -19.33 6.15 -4.65
C LEU A 166 -19.65 4.79 -5.27
N THR A 167 -20.76 4.75 -6.00
CA THR A 167 -21.18 3.56 -6.71
C THR A 167 -20.31 3.30 -7.93
N ALA A 168 -20.23 2.04 -8.33
CA ALA A 168 -19.58 1.64 -9.56
C ALA A 168 -20.25 2.31 -10.76
N SER A 169 -19.55 3.18 -11.48
CA SER A 169 -19.99 3.61 -12.79
C SER A 169 -19.83 2.44 -13.78
N ASN A 170 -20.92 1.92 -14.30
CA ASN A 170 -20.95 0.91 -15.38
C ASN A 170 -20.32 -0.47 -15.07
N GLY A 171 -20.35 -0.96 -13.84
CA GLY A 171 -19.87 -2.32 -13.51
C GLY A 171 -18.36 -2.55 -13.66
N LYS A 172 -17.55 -1.51 -13.88
CA LYS A 172 -16.10 -1.60 -14.13
C LYS A 172 -15.21 -1.29 -12.93
N ASN A 173 -15.68 -1.44 -11.71
CA ASN A 173 -14.97 -0.98 -10.51
C ASN A 173 -14.21 -2.06 -9.74
N SER A 174 -13.89 -3.19 -10.35
CA SER A 174 -13.01 -4.17 -9.76
C SER A 174 -11.66 -4.21 -10.47
N GLN A 175 -10.63 -4.49 -9.70
CA GLN A 175 -9.30 -4.83 -10.22
C GLN A 175 -8.91 -6.18 -9.63
N PRO A 176 -8.16 -7.01 -10.38
CA PRO A 176 -7.66 -8.27 -9.86
C PRO A 176 -6.89 -8.08 -8.55
N VAL A 177 -7.00 -9.02 -7.65
CA VAL A 177 -6.22 -9.08 -6.42
C VAL A 177 -4.95 -9.91 -6.64
N ASN A 178 -3.97 -9.79 -5.74
CA ASN A 178 -2.78 -10.65 -5.76
C ASN A 178 -2.57 -11.28 -4.39
N LEU A 179 -1.98 -12.46 -4.39
CA LEU A 179 -1.34 -13.02 -3.22
C LEU A 179 0.18 -13.06 -3.49
N ARG A 180 0.93 -12.11 -2.94
CA ARG A 180 2.36 -11.99 -3.18
C ARG A 180 3.17 -12.96 -2.33
N PHE A 181 4.41 -13.21 -2.75
CA PHE A 181 5.32 -14.10 -2.02
C PHE A 181 6.78 -13.69 -2.24
N ILE A 182 7.66 -14.25 -1.44
CA ILE A 182 9.12 -14.08 -1.55
C ILE A 182 9.75 -15.46 -1.69
N MET A 183 10.73 -15.58 -2.58
CA MET A 183 11.65 -16.71 -2.63
C MET A 183 13.04 -16.26 -2.20
N SER A 184 13.72 -17.08 -1.41
CA SER A 184 15.08 -16.85 -0.92
C SER A 184 16.03 -17.98 -1.39
N ASP A 185 17.32 -17.80 -1.14
CA ASP A 185 18.41 -18.65 -1.67
C ASP A 185 18.46 -18.62 -3.21
N VAL A 186 18.23 -17.43 -3.77
CA VAL A 186 18.39 -17.15 -5.19
C VAL A 186 19.81 -16.70 -5.45
N ASN A 187 20.54 -17.35 -6.36
CA ASN A 187 21.81 -16.82 -6.88
C ASN A 187 21.51 -15.64 -7.81
N THR A 188 21.39 -14.44 -7.22
CA THR A 188 21.02 -13.21 -7.94
C THR A 188 22.08 -12.79 -8.96
N THR A 189 23.35 -13.18 -8.76
CA THR A 189 24.43 -12.93 -9.74
C THR A 189 24.19 -13.73 -11.02
N GLU A 190 23.94 -15.02 -10.91
CA GLU A 190 23.63 -15.87 -12.07
C GLU A 190 22.31 -15.46 -12.71
N PHE A 191 21.28 -15.17 -11.90
CA PHE A 191 20.00 -14.75 -12.40
C PHE A 191 20.08 -13.41 -13.14
N SER A 192 20.75 -12.42 -12.59
CA SER A 192 20.94 -11.11 -13.23
C SER A 192 21.64 -11.24 -14.58
N LYS A 193 22.72 -12.02 -14.63
CA LYS A 193 23.45 -12.28 -15.89
C LYS A 193 22.53 -12.92 -16.93
N TRP A 194 21.84 -13.97 -16.57
CA TRP A 194 20.93 -14.69 -17.46
C TRP A 194 19.79 -13.82 -17.98
N ILE A 195 19.08 -13.09 -17.10
CA ILE A 195 17.94 -12.29 -17.52
C ILE A 195 18.35 -11.07 -18.36
N MET A 196 19.53 -10.49 -18.07
CA MET A 196 20.09 -9.39 -18.85
C MET A 196 20.59 -9.84 -20.22
N GLU A 197 21.04 -11.07 -20.37
CA GLU A 197 21.37 -11.67 -21.69
C GLU A 197 20.09 -11.99 -22.48
N LEU A 198 19.01 -12.36 -21.81
CA LEU A 198 17.71 -12.63 -22.44
C LEU A 198 17.02 -11.34 -22.90
N ASP A 199 17.01 -10.30 -22.05
CA ASP A 199 16.41 -8.98 -22.31
C ASP A 199 17.47 -8.00 -22.84
N LYS A 200 17.97 -8.27 -24.06
CA LYS A 200 19.05 -7.48 -24.69
C LYS A 200 18.68 -6.01 -24.87
N ASP A 201 17.43 -5.75 -25.18
CA ASP A 201 16.91 -4.41 -25.45
C ASP A 201 16.67 -3.60 -24.16
N ARG A 202 16.80 -4.22 -22.98
CA ARG A 202 16.54 -3.60 -21.67
C ARG A 202 15.16 -2.98 -21.55
N ASP A 203 14.20 -3.53 -22.25
CA ASP A 203 12.85 -2.96 -22.33
C ASP A 203 12.03 -3.15 -21.04
N VAL A 204 12.33 -4.22 -20.28
CA VAL A 204 11.57 -4.58 -19.07
C VAL A 204 12.44 -4.93 -17.87
N THR A 205 13.72 -5.23 -18.08
CA THR A 205 14.63 -5.62 -17.01
C THR A 205 15.57 -4.49 -16.62
N THR A 206 15.68 -4.22 -15.35
CA THR A 206 16.68 -3.31 -14.79
C THR A 206 17.52 -4.04 -13.75
N SER A 207 18.82 -3.72 -13.69
CA SER A 207 19.74 -4.25 -12.69
C SER A 207 20.73 -3.18 -12.31
N CYS A 208 21.08 -3.11 -11.01
CA CYS A 208 22.14 -2.25 -10.51
C CYS A 208 22.89 -2.93 -9.36
N THR A 209 24.12 -2.51 -9.14
CA THR A 209 24.93 -2.95 -8.01
C THR A 209 25.04 -1.81 -7.01
N ILE A 210 24.68 -2.06 -5.75
CA ILE A 210 24.76 -1.12 -4.64
C ILE A 210 25.49 -1.84 -3.50
N ASP A 211 26.62 -1.29 -3.04
CA ASP A 211 27.46 -1.87 -1.98
C ASP A 211 27.82 -3.35 -2.23
N GLY A 212 28.15 -3.66 -3.49
CA GLY A 212 28.53 -5.02 -3.91
C GLY A 212 27.35 -6.01 -4.04
N LYS A 213 26.13 -5.62 -3.72
CA LYS A 213 24.91 -6.42 -3.82
C LYS A 213 24.17 -6.09 -5.11
N ILE A 214 23.68 -7.11 -5.81
CA ILE A 214 22.88 -6.93 -7.05
C ILE A 214 21.41 -6.78 -6.71
N TYR A 215 20.82 -5.70 -7.22
CA TYR A 215 19.38 -5.44 -7.15
C TYR A 215 18.81 -5.38 -8.56
N LEU A 216 17.71 -6.08 -8.78
CA LEU A 216 17.09 -6.18 -10.10
C LEU A 216 15.57 -6.15 -10.03
N SER A 217 14.97 -5.78 -11.14
CA SER A 217 13.54 -5.90 -11.42
C SER A 217 13.35 -6.41 -12.84
N THR A 218 12.41 -7.34 -13.04
CA THR A 218 11.95 -7.75 -14.37
C THR A 218 10.47 -8.09 -14.33
N ALA A 219 9.85 -8.14 -15.51
CA ALA A 219 8.43 -8.39 -15.64
C ALA A 219 8.10 -9.25 -16.86
N TYR A 220 6.93 -9.83 -16.84
CA TYR A 220 6.22 -10.45 -17.96
C TYR A 220 4.73 -10.30 -17.70
N THR A 221 4.08 -10.00 -18.45
CA THR A 221 3.26 -9.37 -19.46
C THR A 221 2.18 -8.49 -18.83
N TRP A 222 2.03 -7.29 -19.28
CA TRP A 222 0.88 -6.42 -19.02
C TRP A 222 0.61 -5.47 -20.22
N ASP A 223 1.40 -5.59 -21.28
CA ASP A 223 1.27 -4.80 -22.49
C ASP A 223 1.67 -5.68 -23.69
N SER A 224 0.75 -5.95 -24.60
CA SER A 224 0.98 -6.78 -25.79
C SER A 224 1.94 -6.15 -26.80
N ASN A 225 2.14 -4.82 -26.71
CA ASN A 225 3.00 -4.10 -27.63
C ASN A 225 4.49 -4.16 -27.26
N LYS A 226 4.80 -4.66 -26.06
CA LYS A 226 6.18 -4.80 -25.61
C LYS A 226 6.80 -6.12 -26.03
N ASN A 227 8.12 -6.06 -26.30
CA ASN A 227 8.92 -7.26 -26.46
C ASN A 227 9.28 -7.85 -25.09
N TRP A 228 8.53 -8.86 -24.68
CA TRP A 228 8.71 -9.52 -23.39
C TRP A 228 9.77 -10.62 -23.49
N ALA A 229 10.97 -10.37 -22.97
CA ALA A 229 12.08 -11.32 -22.98
C ALA A 229 11.74 -12.69 -22.37
N LEU A 230 10.90 -12.72 -21.34
CA LEU A 230 10.43 -13.97 -20.70
C LEU A 230 9.33 -14.70 -21.48
N LYS A 231 8.78 -14.12 -22.55
CA LYS A 231 7.66 -14.73 -23.33
C LYS A 231 7.95 -16.16 -23.82
N PRO A 232 9.11 -16.47 -24.40
CA PRO A 232 9.41 -17.83 -24.81
C PRO A 232 9.47 -18.82 -23.65
N VAL A 233 9.98 -18.37 -22.49
CA VAL A 233 10.12 -19.20 -21.29
C VAL A 233 8.75 -19.56 -20.72
N PHE A 234 7.85 -18.58 -20.61
CA PHE A 234 6.46 -18.81 -20.15
C PHE A 234 5.71 -19.71 -21.14
N LYS A 235 5.86 -19.48 -22.44
CA LYS A 235 5.22 -20.32 -23.47
C LYS A 235 5.63 -21.78 -23.35
N ALA A 236 6.92 -22.06 -23.25
CA ALA A 236 7.43 -23.42 -23.06
C ALA A 236 6.91 -24.09 -21.79
N ALA A 237 6.81 -23.34 -20.67
CA ALA A 237 6.30 -23.85 -19.42
C ALA A 237 4.79 -24.19 -19.47
N ILE A 238 3.99 -23.40 -20.19
CA ILE A 238 2.57 -23.67 -20.43
C ILE A 238 2.41 -24.92 -21.32
N GLU A 239 3.14 -25.01 -22.43
CA GLU A 239 3.12 -26.15 -23.33
C GLU A 239 3.52 -27.46 -22.64
N ASN A 240 4.45 -27.41 -21.69
CA ASN A 240 4.86 -28.54 -20.85
C ASN A 240 3.90 -28.84 -19.68
N GLY A 241 2.88 -28.01 -19.44
CA GLY A 241 1.95 -28.19 -18.33
C GLY A 241 2.51 -27.86 -16.94
N ASP A 242 3.65 -27.17 -16.86
CA ASP A 242 4.28 -26.80 -15.59
C ASP A 242 3.56 -25.61 -14.91
N ILE A 243 2.96 -24.73 -15.69
CA ILE A 243 2.11 -23.61 -15.26
C ILE A 243 0.86 -23.53 -16.13
N THR A 244 -0.15 -22.80 -15.65
CA THR A 244 -1.38 -22.54 -16.41
C THR A 244 -1.30 -21.21 -17.15
N GLU A 245 -2.19 -20.98 -18.14
CA GLU A 245 -2.37 -19.66 -18.77
C GLU A 245 -2.63 -18.55 -17.74
N ALA A 246 -3.45 -18.83 -16.71
CA ALA A 246 -3.76 -17.89 -15.65
C ALA A 246 -2.52 -17.45 -14.84
N ASP A 247 -1.55 -18.36 -14.61
CA ASP A 247 -0.30 -18.03 -13.93
C ASP A 247 0.58 -17.09 -14.75
N SER A 248 0.39 -17.03 -16.08
CA SER A 248 1.13 -16.17 -17.00
C SER A 248 0.49 -14.80 -17.25
N ASN A 249 -0.70 -14.54 -16.73
CA ASN A 249 -1.42 -13.28 -16.99
C ASN A 249 -0.69 -12.04 -16.50
N TYR A 250 0.14 -12.18 -15.47
CA TYR A 250 0.98 -11.11 -14.96
C TYR A 250 2.11 -11.68 -14.11
N PHE A 251 3.32 -11.22 -14.39
CA PHE A 251 4.49 -11.58 -13.62
C PHE A 251 5.42 -10.37 -13.48
N GLN A 252 5.79 -10.05 -12.26
CA GLN A 252 6.75 -9.00 -11.96
C GLN A 252 7.50 -9.36 -10.68
N ILE A 253 8.81 -9.19 -10.69
CA ILE A 253 9.67 -9.52 -9.57
C ILE A 253 10.62 -8.37 -9.24
N PHE A 254 11.01 -8.29 -7.97
CA PHE A 254 11.89 -7.27 -7.42
C PHE A 254 12.83 -7.89 -6.39
N SER A 255 14.08 -7.43 -6.34
CA SER A 255 14.95 -7.70 -5.20
C SER A 255 14.38 -7.06 -3.92
N VAL A 256 14.67 -7.68 -2.79
CA VAL A 256 14.31 -7.18 -1.46
C VAL A 256 15.53 -6.49 -0.84
N ALA A 257 15.37 -5.27 -0.34
CA ALA A 257 16.48 -4.55 0.31
C ALA A 257 17.01 -5.32 1.53
N GLY A 258 18.33 -5.34 1.71
CA GLY A 258 18.99 -6.03 2.83
C GLY A 258 19.06 -7.55 2.72
N THR A 259 18.37 -8.17 1.77
CA THR A 259 18.38 -9.62 1.53
C THR A 259 18.70 -9.90 0.05
N PRO A 260 19.98 -9.83 -0.35
CA PRO A 260 20.39 -9.84 -1.76
C PRO A 260 20.09 -11.15 -2.50
N ASP A 261 19.81 -12.22 -1.76
CA ASP A 261 19.41 -13.53 -2.26
C ASP A 261 17.88 -13.73 -2.31
N SER A 262 17.13 -12.68 -2.02
CA SER A 262 15.66 -12.75 -1.94
C SER A 262 14.98 -11.94 -3.03
N ILE A 263 14.00 -12.56 -3.67
CA ILE A 263 13.19 -11.97 -4.75
C ILE A 263 11.72 -11.96 -4.34
N ALA A 264 11.11 -10.80 -4.36
CA ALA A 264 9.69 -10.60 -4.13
C ALA A 264 8.90 -10.66 -5.45
N PHE A 265 7.75 -11.31 -5.41
CA PHE A 265 6.89 -11.58 -6.55
C PHE A 265 5.58 -10.80 -6.46
N ASN A 266 5.30 -9.93 -7.44
CA ASN A 266 4.02 -9.23 -7.60
C ASN A 266 3.05 -10.06 -8.45
N CYS A 267 2.89 -11.31 -8.09
CA CYS A 267 2.00 -12.32 -8.70
C CYS A 267 1.69 -13.40 -7.65
N PRO A 268 0.73 -14.32 -7.88
CA PRO A 268 -0.16 -14.38 -9.02
C PRO A 268 -1.23 -13.28 -8.99
N ARG A 269 -1.78 -12.99 -10.18
CA ARG A 269 -2.98 -12.17 -10.33
C ARG A 269 -4.19 -13.08 -10.29
N LEU A 270 -5.11 -12.80 -9.37
CA LEU A 270 -6.30 -13.60 -9.13
C LEU A 270 -7.54 -12.81 -9.54
N LEU A 271 -8.43 -13.46 -10.29
CA LEU A 271 -9.72 -12.88 -10.63
C LEU A 271 -10.68 -13.07 -9.45
N ASP A 272 -11.55 -12.08 -9.24
CA ASP A 272 -12.49 -12.03 -8.11
C ASP A 272 -13.70 -13.00 -8.26
N THR A 273 -13.75 -13.81 -9.32
CA THR A 273 -14.95 -14.56 -9.68
C THR A 273 -14.96 -16.02 -9.25
N SER A 274 -13.95 -16.49 -8.55
CA SER A 274 -13.85 -17.90 -8.22
C SER A 274 -13.79 -18.15 -6.71
N SER A 275 -13.87 -19.41 -6.34
CA SER A 275 -13.50 -20.02 -5.06
C SER A 275 -12.45 -19.22 -4.28
N ASN A 276 -12.27 -19.46 -3.05
CA ASN A 276 -11.38 -18.77 -2.10
C ASN A 276 -10.03 -18.33 -2.72
N PRO A 277 -9.80 -17.02 -2.93
CA PRO A 277 -8.61 -16.50 -3.63
C PRO A 277 -7.30 -16.81 -2.89
N TYR A 278 -7.34 -17.05 -1.59
CA TYR A 278 -6.16 -17.49 -0.83
C TYR A 278 -5.72 -18.90 -1.22
N ILE A 279 -6.68 -19.82 -1.43
CA ILE A 279 -6.37 -21.19 -1.81
C ILE A 279 -5.81 -21.22 -3.23
N GLU A 280 -6.48 -20.56 -4.16
CA GLU A 280 -6.02 -20.47 -5.56
C GLU A 280 -4.67 -19.75 -5.66
N GLY A 281 -4.48 -18.68 -4.91
CA GLY A 281 -3.21 -17.96 -4.85
C GLY A 281 -2.06 -18.85 -4.39
N ARG A 282 -2.24 -19.65 -3.32
CA ARG A 282 -1.19 -20.56 -2.83
C ARG A 282 -0.89 -21.68 -3.82
N ARG A 283 -1.89 -22.21 -4.52
CA ARG A 283 -1.69 -23.21 -5.59
C ARG A 283 -0.87 -22.62 -6.74
N SER A 284 -1.20 -21.42 -7.19
CA SER A 284 -0.46 -20.70 -8.22
C SER A 284 0.98 -20.39 -7.76
N ILE A 285 1.18 -19.92 -6.53
CA ILE A 285 2.51 -19.69 -5.94
C ILE A 285 3.36 -20.97 -6.00
N LEU A 286 2.79 -22.11 -5.66
CA LEU A 286 3.51 -23.38 -5.72
C LEU A 286 3.92 -23.75 -7.18
N ARG A 287 3.03 -23.54 -8.17
CA ARG A 287 3.37 -23.74 -9.59
C ARG A 287 4.45 -22.77 -10.05
N LEU A 288 4.31 -21.47 -9.75
CA LEU A 288 5.27 -20.43 -10.11
C LEU A 288 6.64 -20.66 -9.46
N SER A 289 6.69 -21.12 -8.20
CA SER A 289 7.98 -21.43 -7.55
C SER A 289 8.69 -22.62 -8.23
N LYS A 290 7.98 -23.68 -8.60
CA LYS A 290 8.52 -24.81 -9.37
C LYS A 290 8.98 -24.37 -10.76
N PHE A 291 8.19 -23.53 -11.42
CA PHE A 291 8.52 -22.93 -12.71
C PHE A 291 9.84 -22.13 -12.64
N CYS A 292 9.99 -21.23 -11.66
CA CYS A 292 11.23 -20.49 -11.50
C CYS A 292 12.43 -21.41 -11.25
N LYS A 293 12.30 -22.44 -10.41
CA LYS A 293 13.36 -23.42 -10.16
C LYS A 293 13.78 -24.22 -11.40
N LYS A 294 12.83 -24.50 -12.29
CA LYS A 294 13.07 -25.29 -13.51
C LYS A 294 13.60 -24.46 -14.67
N TYR A 295 13.12 -23.22 -14.82
CA TYR A 295 13.35 -22.40 -16.03
C TYR A 295 14.26 -21.21 -15.84
N PHE A 296 14.46 -20.73 -14.60
CA PHE A 296 15.28 -19.54 -14.34
C PHE A 296 16.65 -19.92 -13.81
N THR A 297 17.71 -19.48 -14.48
CA THR A 297 19.07 -19.61 -13.98
C THR A 297 19.21 -18.87 -12.64
N GLY A 298 19.88 -19.50 -11.66
CA GLY A 298 20.02 -18.95 -10.32
C GLY A 298 18.92 -19.33 -9.32
N PHE A 299 17.81 -19.97 -9.75
CA PHE A 299 16.70 -20.37 -8.86
C PHE A 299 16.74 -21.85 -8.42
N LYS A 300 17.75 -22.61 -8.79
CA LYS A 300 17.81 -24.06 -8.53
C LYS A 300 17.57 -24.42 -7.07
N ASN A 301 18.19 -23.71 -6.14
CA ASN A 301 18.08 -23.94 -4.70
C ASN A 301 16.98 -23.11 -4.03
N ALA A 302 16.42 -22.14 -4.73
CA ALA A 302 15.46 -21.18 -4.16
C ALA A 302 14.23 -21.90 -3.55
N TYR A 303 13.72 -21.31 -2.47
CA TYR A 303 12.54 -21.80 -1.77
C TYR A 303 11.59 -20.67 -1.44
N ILE A 304 10.32 -20.95 -1.20
CA ILE A 304 9.32 -19.97 -0.75
C ILE A 304 9.65 -19.64 0.71
N SER A 305 10.14 -18.43 0.98
CA SER A 305 10.47 -17.96 2.32
C SER A 305 9.32 -17.21 2.98
N SER A 306 8.44 -16.58 2.20
CA SER A 306 7.28 -15.86 2.73
C SER A 306 6.12 -15.85 1.74
N ILE A 307 4.90 -15.92 2.25
CA ILE A 307 3.65 -15.66 1.52
C ILE A 307 2.91 -14.55 2.26
N ALA A 308 2.37 -13.59 1.53
CA ALA A 308 1.62 -12.47 2.08
C ALA A 308 0.46 -12.94 3.00
N ASN A 309 0.30 -12.28 4.14
CA ASN A 309 -0.76 -12.60 5.09
C ASN A 309 -2.14 -12.19 4.56
N THR A 310 -2.19 -11.14 3.73
CA THR A 310 -3.42 -10.61 3.14
C THR A 310 -3.27 -10.41 1.64
N LEU A 311 -4.41 -10.47 0.94
CA LEU A 311 -4.45 -10.12 -0.47
C LEU A 311 -4.06 -8.66 -0.71
N GLY A 312 -3.34 -8.43 -1.79
CA GLY A 312 -3.12 -7.09 -2.33
C GLY A 312 -4.38 -6.61 -3.06
N ILE A 313 -5.21 -5.84 -2.38
CA ILE A 313 -6.46 -5.28 -2.91
C ILE A 313 -6.21 -3.87 -3.40
N ARG A 314 -6.50 -3.59 -4.67
CA ARG A 314 -6.25 -2.28 -5.31
C ARG A 314 -7.39 -1.31 -5.15
N VAL A 315 -8.62 -1.80 -5.22
CA VAL A 315 -9.83 -1.01 -5.09
C VAL A 315 -10.86 -1.77 -4.25
N SER A 316 -11.58 -1.03 -3.42
CA SER A 316 -12.72 -1.50 -2.63
C SER A 316 -13.72 -0.34 -2.51
N ASN A 317 -14.36 -0.17 -1.37
CA ASN A 317 -15.28 0.95 -1.14
C ASN A 317 -14.53 2.29 -1.21
N ARG A 318 -15.11 3.24 -1.93
CA ARG A 318 -14.68 4.65 -1.99
C ARG A 318 -15.79 5.50 -1.38
N VAL A 319 -15.44 6.30 -0.39
CA VAL A 319 -16.43 7.11 0.34
C VAL A 319 -16.75 8.35 -0.46
N LYS A 320 -18.00 8.80 -0.44
CA LYS A 320 -18.39 10.12 -0.94
C LYS A 320 -18.10 11.17 0.14
N GLY A 321 -17.06 11.96 -0.07
CA GLY A 321 -16.64 13.04 0.81
C GLY A 321 -17.18 14.40 0.40
N LYS A 322 -16.67 15.46 1.04
CA LYS A 322 -17.03 16.84 0.71
C LYS A 322 -16.64 17.26 -0.72
N TYR A 323 -15.62 16.62 -1.28
CA TYR A 323 -15.20 16.75 -2.66
C TYR A 323 -14.97 15.37 -3.28
N ILE A 324 -15.48 15.13 -4.47
CA ILE A 324 -15.18 13.92 -5.26
C ILE A 324 -14.09 14.29 -6.24
N TYR A 325 -12.88 13.80 -5.99
CA TYR A 325 -11.74 14.01 -6.89
C TYR A 325 -11.86 13.14 -8.13
N THR A 326 -11.78 13.74 -9.31
CA THR A 326 -12.09 13.08 -10.58
C THR A 326 -10.86 12.87 -11.46
N GLN A 327 -10.98 11.98 -12.44
CA GLN A 327 -10.00 11.81 -13.50
C GLN A 327 -9.73 13.12 -14.26
N ASP A 328 -10.75 13.95 -14.45
CA ASP A 328 -10.62 15.24 -15.14
C ASP A 328 -9.78 16.20 -14.30
N ASP A 329 -10.04 16.35 -13.00
CA ASP A 329 -9.21 17.15 -12.10
C ASP A 329 -7.73 16.73 -12.16
N LEU A 330 -7.50 15.40 -12.23
CA LEU A 330 -6.17 14.81 -12.31
C LEU A 330 -5.49 15.14 -13.66
N LYS A 331 -6.18 14.92 -14.78
CA LYS A 331 -5.63 15.15 -16.14
C LYS A 331 -5.40 16.62 -16.43
N GLU A 332 -6.25 17.50 -15.93
CA GLU A 332 -6.11 18.94 -16.05
C GLU A 332 -4.98 19.51 -15.17
N GLY A 333 -4.56 18.75 -14.14
CA GLY A 333 -3.59 19.19 -13.14
C GLY A 333 -4.14 20.31 -12.28
N LYS A 334 -5.42 20.21 -11.92
CA LYS A 334 -6.14 21.20 -11.11
C LYS A 334 -5.40 21.50 -9.81
N LYS A 335 -5.34 22.78 -9.46
CA LYS A 335 -4.70 23.29 -8.24
C LYS A 335 -5.72 23.57 -7.16
N PHE A 336 -5.32 23.37 -5.91
CA PHE A 336 -6.16 23.54 -4.73
C PHE A 336 -5.41 24.33 -3.65
N ASP A 337 -6.15 25.05 -2.79
CA ASP A 337 -5.56 25.86 -1.73
C ASP A 337 -4.92 25.02 -0.62
N ASN A 338 -5.47 23.84 -0.33
CA ASN A 338 -5.02 22.95 0.72
C ASN A 338 -4.72 21.54 0.15
N PRO A 339 -3.69 21.38 -0.70
CA PRO A 339 -3.33 20.09 -1.22
C PRO A 339 -2.68 19.22 -0.15
N VAL A 340 -3.04 17.94 -0.10
CA VAL A 340 -2.40 16.93 0.76
C VAL A 340 -1.48 16.01 -0.01
N VAL A 341 -1.64 15.93 -1.33
CA VAL A 341 -0.75 15.17 -2.25
C VAL A 341 -0.42 16.03 -3.45
N ILE A 342 0.85 16.01 -3.87
CA ILE A 342 1.29 16.42 -5.22
C ILE A 342 1.96 15.19 -5.85
N SER A 343 1.49 14.78 -7.02
CA SER A 343 1.99 13.60 -7.72
C SER A 343 1.94 13.78 -9.23
N ASN A 344 2.65 12.92 -9.94
CA ASN A 344 2.61 12.77 -11.40
C ASN A 344 2.54 11.29 -11.78
N TYR A 345 2.21 10.42 -10.80
CA TYR A 345 2.10 9.00 -11.06
C TYR A 345 0.96 8.72 -12.05
N PRO A 346 1.17 7.84 -13.04
CA PRO A 346 0.16 7.54 -14.06
C PRO A 346 -1.08 6.87 -13.47
N ILE A 347 -2.17 6.88 -14.23
CA ILE A 347 -3.36 6.11 -13.91
C ILE A 347 -3.04 4.64 -14.17
N ASP A 348 -2.95 3.84 -13.10
CA ASP A 348 -2.51 2.45 -13.12
C ASP A 348 -3.69 1.51 -12.84
N ILE A 349 -4.31 1.03 -13.90
CA ILE A 349 -5.45 0.11 -13.84
C ILE A 349 -5.01 -1.27 -14.33
N HIS A 350 -5.12 -2.25 -13.45
CA HIS A 350 -4.91 -3.65 -13.76
C HIS A 350 -6.22 -4.28 -14.23
N SER A 351 -6.23 -4.80 -15.43
CA SER A 351 -7.40 -5.50 -15.98
C SER A 351 -7.40 -6.98 -15.60
N ASP A 352 -8.59 -7.56 -15.62
CA ASP A 352 -8.84 -9.00 -15.55
C ASP A 352 -8.49 -9.75 -16.85
N LYS A 353 -8.37 -9.02 -17.95
CA LYS A 353 -7.99 -9.61 -19.25
C LYS A 353 -6.49 -9.54 -19.43
N LYS A 354 -5.93 -10.55 -20.10
CA LYS A 354 -4.54 -10.55 -20.55
C LYS A 354 -4.30 -9.33 -21.45
N ASP A 355 -3.17 -8.68 -21.30
CA ASP A 355 -2.71 -7.56 -22.11
C ASP A 355 -3.60 -6.29 -22.10
N SER A 356 -4.49 -6.16 -21.11
CA SER A 356 -5.42 -5.02 -21.04
C SER A 356 -5.22 -4.12 -19.82
N SER A 357 -4.13 -4.31 -19.06
CA SER A 357 -3.74 -3.33 -18.04
C SER A 357 -3.30 -2.04 -18.69
N THR A 358 -3.78 -0.91 -18.16
CA THR A 358 -3.42 0.41 -18.67
C THR A 358 -2.54 1.14 -17.69
N LEU A 359 -1.47 1.74 -18.20
CA LEU A 359 -0.63 2.69 -17.47
C LEU A 359 -0.71 4.02 -18.26
N GLU A 360 -1.80 4.75 -18.03
CA GLU A 360 -2.04 6.01 -18.76
C GLU A 360 -1.18 7.12 -18.15
N LYS A 361 -0.26 7.65 -18.96
CA LYS A 361 0.62 8.74 -18.54
C LYS A 361 -0.18 10.01 -18.24
N VAL A 362 0.17 10.65 -17.15
CA VAL A 362 -0.30 11.99 -16.79
C VAL A 362 0.81 12.98 -17.10
N TYR A 363 0.51 13.98 -17.92
CA TYR A 363 1.50 14.95 -18.41
C TYR A 363 1.70 16.14 -17.46
N LYS A 364 0.78 16.34 -16.53
CA LYS A 364 0.83 17.43 -15.54
C LYS A 364 0.92 16.86 -14.14
N GLU A 365 1.58 17.58 -13.25
CA GLU A 365 1.44 17.31 -11.82
C GLU A 365 0.03 17.66 -11.37
N TYR A 366 -0.57 16.77 -10.61
CA TYR A 366 -1.90 16.92 -10.04
C TYR A 366 -1.86 16.99 -8.51
N GLN A 367 -2.90 17.58 -7.93
CA GLN A 367 -3.03 17.80 -6.50
C GLN A 367 -4.30 17.15 -5.98
N LEU A 368 -4.21 16.47 -4.83
CA LEU A 368 -5.38 16.01 -4.09
C LEU A 368 -5.70 17.00 -2.98
N PRO A 369 -6.91 17.59 -2.93
CA PRO A 369 -7.30 18.49 -1.85
C PRO A 369 -7.68 17.73 -0.57
N ILE A 370 -7.57 18.41 0.58
CA ILE A 370 -7.99 17.85 1.88
C ILE A 370 -9.49 17.50 1.90
N GLU A 371 -10.32 18.23 1.17
CA GLU A 371 -11.78 18.04 1.07
C GLU A 371 -12.16 16.66 0.51
N ALA A 372 -11.29 16.03 -0.27
CA ALA A 372 -11.47 14.65 -0.73
C ALA A 372 -11.26 13.60 0.38
N LEU A 373 -10.67 14.00 1.51
CA LEU A 373 -10.51 13.18 2.70
C LEU A 373 -11.60 13.46 3.76
N MET A 374 -12.37 14.53 3.62
CA MET A 374 -13.41 14.94 4.57
C MET A 374 -14.73 14.24 4.26
N VAL A 375 -15.23 13.42 5.19
CA VAL A 375 -16.55 12.77 5.06
C VAL A 375 -17.61 13.54 5.85
N LYS A 376 -17.30 13.84 7.10
CA LYS A 376 -18.08 14.70 8.00
C LYS A 376 -17.15 15.66 8.71
N ASP A 377 -17.67 16.59 9.51
CA ASP A 377 -16.86 17.63 10.16
C ASP A 377 -15.72 17.07 11.02
N ARG A 378 -15.89 15.87 11.58
CA ARG A 378 -14.92 15.20 12.49
C ARG A 378 -14.54 13.79 12.04
N LEU A 379 -15.02 13.37 10.86
CA LEU A 379 -14.72 12.07 10.27
C LEU A 379 -13.98 12.25 8.95
N PHE A 380 -12.81 11.64 8.88
CA PHE A 380 -11.95 11.67 7.70
C PHE A 380 -11.63 10.28 7.21
N VAL A 381 -11.22 10.17 5.96
CA VAL A 381 -10.70 8.95 5.34
C VAL A 381 -9.30 9.18 4.82
N ALA A 382 -8.46 8.12 4.79
CA ALA A 382 -7.14 8.18 4.17
C ALA A 382 -6.75 6.84 3.53
N GLY A 383 -5.99 6.90 2.44
CA GLY A 383 -5.58 5.73 1.67
C GLY A 383 -6.55 5.40 0.52
N ARG A 384 -6.74 4.12 0.20
CA ARG A 384 -7.48 3.71 -1.01
C ARG A 384 -9.01 3.97 -0.98
N CYS A 385 -9.59 4.26 0.19
CA CYS A 385 -11.03 4.48 0.36
C CYS A 385 -11.46 5.96 0.23
N ILE A 386 -10.58 6.85 -0.20
CA ILE A 386 -10.83 8.28 -0.35
C ILE A 386 -11.97 8.59 -1.31
N SER A 387 -12.46 9.83 -1.27
CA SER A 387 -13.48 10.35 -2.18
C SER A 387 -12.87 10.70 -3.54
N ALA A 388 -12.74 9.68 -4.38
CA ALA A 388 -12.24 9.83 -5.74
C ALA A 388 -12.97 8.88 -6.68
N ASP A 389 -13.07 9.21 -7.96
CA ASP A 389 -13.53 8.27 -8.96
C ASP A 389 -12.54 7.11 -9.14
N PHE A 390 -12.88 6.14 -9.99
CA PHE A 390 -12.10 4.92 -10.11
C PHE A 390 -10.71 5.16 -10.69
N GLU A 391 -10.62 5.99 -11.70
CA GLU A 391 -9.40 6.32 -12.43
C GLU A 391 -8.46 7.19 -11.58
N ALA A 392 -9.00 8.21 -10.94
CA ALA A 392 -8.23 9.07 -10.04
C ALA A 392 -7.70 8.28 -8.82
N GLN A 393 -8.53 7.40 -8.24
CA GLN A 393 -8.10 6.52 -7.15
C GLN A 393 -6.98 5.59 -7.59
N ALA A 394 -7.00 5.09 -8.84
CA ALA A 394 -5.96 4.21 -9.35
C ALA A 394 -4.57 4.90 -9.43
N ALA A 395 -4.53 6.21 -9.65
CA ALA A 395 -3.29 6.99 -9.62
C ALA A 395 -2.85 7.37 -8.18
N LEU A 396 -3.80 7.57 -7.26
CA LEU A 396 -3.54 8.09 -5.92
C LEU A 396 -3.21 7.01 -4.87
N ARG A 397 -3.49 5.72 -5.15
CA ARG A 397 -3.33 4.62 -4.19
C ARG A 397 -1.90 4.14 -3.97
N ILE A 398 -0.92 4.70 -4.66
CA ILE A 398 0.49 4.30 -4.48
C ILE A 398 0.99 4.67 -3.07
N ILE A 399 1.96 3.92 -2.59
CA ILE A 399 2.49 4.05 -1.22
C ILE A 399 2.89 5.48 -0.88
N PRO A 400 3.70 6.21 -1.68
CA PRO A 400 4.08 7.59 -1.36
C PRO A 400 2.88 8.54 -1.26
N SER A 401 1.89 8.40 -2.14
CA SER A 401 0.67 9.22 -2.07
C SER A 401 -0.14 8.92 -0.80
N CYS A 402 -0.20 7.65 -0.39
CA CYS A 402 -0.88 7.27 0.86
C CYS A 402 -0.16 7.84 2.10
N PHE A 403 1.17 7.85 2.13
CA PHE A 403 1.93 8.52 3.19
C PHE A 403 1.65 10.02 3.20
N SER A 404 1.72 10.66 2.03
CA SER A 404 1.45 12.09 1.86
C SER A 404 0.03 12.47 2.33
N MET A 405 -0.99 11.65 2.01
CA MET A 405 -2.37 11.84 2.51
C MET A 405 -2.43 11.80 4.04
N GLY A 406 -1.82 10.79 4.65
CA GLY A 406 -1.82 10.62 6.11
C GLY A 406 -1.13 11.78 6.81
N GLU A 407 0.06 12.17 6.33
CA GLU A 407 0.81 13.29 6.87
C GLU A 407 0.09 14.63 6.68
N GLY A 408 -0.43 14.90 5.46
CA GLY A 408 -1.17 16.13 5.16
C GLY A 408 -2.44 16.26 6.00
N LEU A 409 -3.18 15.15 6.20
CA LEU A 409 -4.34 15.12 7.08
C LEU A 409 -3.95 15.40 8.54
N ALA A 410 -2.86 14.82 9.03
CA ALA A 410 -2.37 15.08 10.39
C ALA A 410 -2.02 16.57 10.60
N LYS A 411 -1.26 17.17 9.67
CA LYS A 411 -0.92 18.59 9.72
C LYS A 411 -2.17 19.48 9.71
N TYR A 412 -3.16 19.12 8.91
CA TYR A 412 -4.45 19.82 8.91
C TYR A 412 -5.14 19.74 10.28
N LEU A 413 -5.20 18.55 10.89
CA LEU A 413 -5.82 18.34 12.21
C LEU A 413 -5.07 19.12 13.30
N VAL A 414 -3.74 19.09 13.30
CA VAL A 414 -2.93 19.91 14.23
C VAL A 414 -3.32 21.37 14.14
N LYS A 415 -3.38 21.93 12.93
CA LYS A 415 -3.75 23.33 12.69
C LYS A 415 -5.13 23.69 13.24
N ILE A 416 -6.16 22.88 12.95
CA ILE A 416 -7.53 23.21 13.39
C ILE A 416 -7.75 23.00 14.90
N ILE A 417 -7.02 22.06 15.52
CA ILE A 417 -7.10 21.82 16.96
C ILE A 417 -6.37 22.92 17.73
N SER A 418 -5.16 23.33 17.30
CA SER A 418 -4.42 24.43 17.92
C SER A 418 -5.17 25.76 17.85
N ASN A 419 -5.69 26.10 16.66
CA ASN A 419 -6.50 27.33 16.50
C ASN A 419 -7.77 27.34 17.38
N SER A 420 -8.29 26.15 17.74
CA SER A 420 -9.45 26.05 18.64
C SER A 420 -9.08 26.25 20.10
N MET A 421 -7.80 26.07 20.50
CA MET A 421 -7.31 26.30 21.86
C MET A 421 -6.96 27.78 22.10
N ASP A 422 -6.59 28.53 21.06
CA ASP A 422 -6.29 29.98 21.15
C ASP A 422 -7.56 30.82 21.25
N ILE A 423 -8.76 30.24 21.12
CA ILE A 423 -10.06 30.94 21.18
C ILE A 423 -10.77 30.75 22.53
N LEU A 424 -10.26 29.85 23.39
CA LEU A 424 -10.77 29.58 24.75
C LEU A 424 -9.90 30.20 25.82
#